data_8332771fd5eee95023498f6837ab7f01
#
_entry.id   8332771fd5eee95023498f6837ab7f01
#
_cell.length_a   1.000
_cell.length_b   1.000
_cell.length_c   1.000
_cell.angle_alpha   90.00
_cell.angle_beta   90.00
_cell.angle_gamma   90.00
#
_symmetry.space_group_name_H-M   'P 1'
#
loop_
_entity.id
_entity.type
_entity.pdbx_description
1 polymer ?
#
loop_
_entity_poly.entity_id
_entity_poly.type
_entity_poly.pdbx_seq_one_letter_code
_entity_poly.pdbx_strand_id
1 'polypeptide(L)' 'YTEDSLGGQVGKVIVPIPVDGFGEVVIETVNGIISKRATGFDNEAIDYDEEVLIIEAKDGTVYVKKYDSPLQYKF' A
#
# COMPACT_ATOMS: atom_id res chain seq x y z
N TYR A 1 -1.53 -9.93 -16.59
CA TYR A 1 -1.51 -9.03 -15.45
C TYR A 1 -2.88 -8.94 -14.80
N THR A 2 -2.98 -9.23 -13.55
CA THR A 2 -4.23 -9.18 -12.84
C THR A 2 -4.00 -8.49 -11.51
N GLU A 3 -5.09 -8.19 -10.81
CA GLU A 3 -4.97 -7.57 -9.51
C GLU A 3 -4.23 -8.45 -8.54
N ASP A 4 -4.33 -9.74 -8.69
CA ASP A 4 -3.64 -10.63 -7.79
C ASP A 4 -2.15 -10.45 -7.84
N SER A 5 -1.63 -9.97 -8.95
CA SER A 5 -0.19 -9.81 -9.06
C SER A 5 0.34 -8.66 -8.23
N LEU A 6 -0.55 -7.85 -7.66
CA LEU A 6 -0.10 -6.75 -6.83
C LEU A 6 0.26 -7.17 -5.41
N GLY A 7 -0.18 -8.34 -5.00
CA GLY A 7 0.15 -8.80 -3.65
C GLY A 7 1.64 -8.92 -3.48
N GLY A 8 2.14 -8.49 -2.35
CA GLY A 8 3.56 -8.56 -2.05
C GLY A 8 4.38 -7.40 -2.55
N GLN A 9 3.76 -6.43 -3.21
CA GLN A 9 4.48 -5.27 -3.71
C GLN A 9 4.48 -4.15 -2.69
N VAL A 10 5.41 -3.25 -2.83
CA VAL A 10 5.53 -2.12 -1.93
C VAL A 10 5.02 -0.89 -2.65
N GLY A 11 4.20 -0.12 -1.97
CA GLY A 11 3.69 1.11 -2.52
C GLY A 11 3.99 2.27 -1.59
N LYS A 12 3.55 3.45 -2.00
CA LYS A 12 3.75 4.64 -1.20
C LYS A 12 2.44 5.40 -1.11
N VAL A 13 2.13 5.88 0.08
CA VAL A 13 0.86 6.55 0.32
C VAL A 13 0.94 7.98 -0.21
N ILE A 14 0.00 8.34 -1.06
CA ILE A 14 -0.09 9.70 -1.56
C ILE A 14 -1.32 10.42 -1.02
N VAL A 15 -2.30 9.68 -0.50
CA VAL A 15 -3.42 10.26 0.23
C VAL A 15 -3.49 9.50 1.54
N PRO A 16 -3.41 10.18 2.67
CA PRO A 16 -3.39 9.47 3.96
C PRO A 16 -4.60 8.55 4.11
N ILE A 17 -4.36 7.40 4.71
CA ILE A 17 -5.40 6.42 4.93
C ILE A 17 -5.84 6.53 6.37
N PRO A 18 -7.08 6.93 6.62
CA PRO A 18 -7.56 7.05 8.00
C PRO A 18 -7.92 5.68 8.56
N VAL A 19 -8.10 5.65 9.86
CA VAL A 19 -8.58 4.44 10.50
C VAL A 19 -9.94 4.10 9.92
N ASP A 20 -10.05 2.87 9.45
CA ASP A 20 -11.33 2.41 8.92
C ASP A 20 -11.77 3.20 7.71
N GLY A 21 -10.88 3.79 6.98
CA GLY A 21 -11.23 4.58 5.80
C GLY A 21 -10.34 4.25 4.63
N PHE A 22 -10.39 5.09 3.61
CA PHE A 22 -9.65 4.85 2.39
C PHE A 22 -8.73 6.01 2.07
N GLY A 23 -7.60 5.70 1.51
CA GLY A 23 -6.70 6.70 0.97
C GLY A 23 -6.25 6.22 -0.39
N GLU A 24 -5.04 6.58 -0.78
CA GLU A 24 -4.55 6.21 -2.09
C GLU A 24 -3.06 5.94 -2.02
N VAL A 25 -2.61 4.95 -2.76
CA VAL A 25 -1.19 4.62 -2.83
C VAL A 25 -0.78 4.52 -4.28
N VAL A 26 0.49 4.75 -4.54
CA VAL A 26 1.05 4.51 -5.86
C VAL A 26 1.94 3.29 -5.78
N ILE A 27 1.92 2.51 -6.84
CA ILE A 27 2.68 1.28 -6.91
C ILE A 27 3.49 1.32 -8.19
N GLU A 28 4.78 1.05 -8.07
CA GLU A 28 5.63 1.00 -9.25
C GLU A 28 5.56 -0.37 -9.86
N THR A 29 5.23 -0.46 -11.12
CA THR A 29 5.19 -1.73 -11.80
C THR A 29 6.09 -1.65 -13.01
N VAL A 30 6.29 -2.79 -13.68
CA VAL A 30 7.11 -2.80 -14.88
C VAL A 30 6.48 -1.97 -15.98
N ASN A 31 5.21 -1.71 -15.91
CA ASN A 31 4.53 -0.90 -16.91
C ASN A 31 4.38 0.54 -16.49
N GLY A 32 5.00 0.93 -15.40
CA GLY A 32 4.93 2.31 -14.93
C GLY A 32 4.30 2.37 -13.56
N ILE A 33 3.97 3.58 -13.15
CA ILE A 33 3.42 3.82 -11.83
C ILE A 33 1.90 3.88 -11.93
N ILE A 34 1.23 3.15 -11.07
CA ILE A 34 -0.23 3.20 -11.03
C ILE A 34 -0.64 3.63 -9.64
N SER A 35 -1.81 4.25 -9.54
CA SER A 35 -2.37 4.59 -8.26
C SER A 35 -3.63 3.78 -8.03
N LYS A 36 -3.85 3.40 -6.79
CA LYS A 36 -4.99 2.59 -6.42
C LYS A 36 -5.55 3.06 -5.10
N ARG A 37 -6.84 2.93 -4.95
CA ARG A 37 -7.47 3.18 -3.66
C ARG A 37 -6.96 2.15 -2.68
N ALA A 38 -6.68 2.57 -1.48
CA ALA A 38 -6.09 1.68 -0.49
C ALA A 38 -6.75 1.86 0.86
N THR A 39 -6.77 0.78 1.61
CA THR A 39 -7.26 0.83 2.98
C THR A 39 -6.31 -0.01 3.82
N GLY A 40 -6.27 0.26 5.11
CA GLY A 40 -5.39 -0.48 6.00
C GLY A 40 -5.90 -1.89 6.22
N PHE A 41 -5.02 -2.86 6.05
CA PHE A 41 -5.40 -4.25 6.26
C PHE A 41 -5.83 -4.48 7.69
N ASP A 42 -5.17 -3.79 8.62
CA ASP A 42 -5.48 -3.90 10.03
C ASP A 42 -6.28 -2.71 10.54
N ASN A 43 -6.86 -1.94 9.62
CA ASN A 43 -7.63 -0.74 9.96
C ASN A 43 -6.79 0.32 10.67
N GLU A 44 -5.51 0.36 10.40
CA GLU A 44 -4.63 1.35 11.01
C GLU A 44 -4.52 2.56 10.12
N ALA A 45 -4.41 3.72 10.73
CA ALA A 45 -4.17 4.94 9.96
C ALA A 45 -2.75 4.92 9.42
N ILE A 46 -2.58 5.38 8.20
CA ILE A 46 -1.27 5.43 7.57
C ILE A 46 -1.10 6.83 7.01
N ASP A 47 0.00 7.46 7.37
CA ASP A 47 0.26 8.84 7.00
C ASP A 47 0.73 8.97 5.57
N TYR A 48 0.68 10.20 5.08
CA TYR A 48 1.20 10.53 3.77
C TYR A 48 2.70 10.18 3.70
N ASP A 49 3.09 9.67 2.55
CA ASP A 49 4.50 9.40 2.25
C ASP A 49 5.06 8.19 3.00
N GLU A 50 4.20 7.40 3.61
CA GLU A 50 4.65 6.18 4.25
C GLU A 50 4.73 5.06 3.23
N GLU A 51 5.68 4.17 3.41
CA GLU A 51 5.75 3.00 2.57
C GLU A 51 4.85 1.92 3.12
N VAL A 52 4.18 1.21 2.24
CA VAL A 52 3.24 0.18 2.65
C VAL A 52 3.47 -1.07 1.83
N LEU A 53 3.12 -2.19 2.41
CA LEU A 53 3.18 -3.47 1.72
C LEU A 53 1.77 -3.82 1.29
N ILE A 54 1.63 -4.17 0.03
CA ILE A 54 0.33 -4.57 -0.50
C ILE A 54 0.08 -6.00 -0.09
N ILE A 55 -0.97 -6.21 0.70
CA ILE A 55 -1.32 -7.55 1.16
C ILE A 55 -2.18 -8.25 0.12
N GLU A 56 -3.17 -7.55 -0.38
CA GLU A 56 -4.03 -8.13 -1.41
C GLU A 56 -4.77 -7.03 -2.12
N ALA A 57 -5.32 -7.35 -3.26
CA ALA A 57 -6.11 -6.41 -4.03
C ALA A 57 -7.45 -7.06 -4.32
N LYS A 58 -8.51 -6.29 -4.21
CA LYS A 58 -9.83 -6.82 -4.41
C LYS A 58 -10.74 -5.69 -4.83
N ASP A 59 -11.48 -5.89 -5.91
CA ASP A 59 -12.47 -4.92 -6.40
C ASP A 59 -11.89 -3.53 -6.58
N GLY A 60 -10.66 -3.45 -7.07
CA GLY A 60 -10.05 -2.17 -7.33
C GLY A 60 -9.50 -1.47 -6.12
N THR A 61 -9.54 -2.13 -4.96
CA THR A 61 -9.00 -1.57 -3.73
C THR A 61 -7.88 -2.47 -3.26
N VAL A 62 -6.79 -1.89 -2.79
CA VAL A 62 -5.70 -2.68 -2.26
C VAL A 62 -5.71 -2.57 -0.74
N TYR A 63 -5.39 -3.67 -0.11
CA TYR A 63 -5.31 -3.74 1.34
C TYR A 63 -3.84 -3.72 1.70
N VAL A 64 -3.45 -2.73 2.46
CA VAL A 64 -2.04 -2.48 2.71
C VAL A 64 -1.74 -2.43 4.20
N LYS A 65 -0.46 -2.58 4.52
CA LYS A 65 0.00 -2.54 5.87
C LYS A 65 1.24 -1.71 5.88
N LYS A 66 1.53 -1.04 6.97
CA LYS A 66 2.78 -0.29 7.06
C LYS A 66 3.95 -1.22 6.81
N TYR A 67 4.85 -0.79 5.96
CA TYR A 67 5.99 -1.60 5.60
C TYR A 67 7.19 -1.15 6.43
N ASP A 68 7.73 -2.09 7.18
CA ASP A 68 8.83 -1.80 8.05
C ASP A 68 10.03 -2.51 7.50
N SER A 69 10.82 -1.79 6.80
CA SER A 69 11.96 -2.40 6.12
C SER A 69 12.94 -2.94 7.15
N PRO A 70 13.35 -4.17 7.00
CA PRO A 70 14.36 -4.73 7.90
C PRO A 70 15.65 -3.96 7.86
N LEU A 71 15.93 -3.28 6.77
CA LEU A 71 17.16 -2.53 6.68
C LEU A 71 17.20 -1.34 7.60
N GLN A 72 16.05 -0.95 8.12
CA GLN A 72 16.03 0.15 9.03
C GLN A 72 16.43 -0.23 10.41
N TYR A 73 16.49 -1.51 10.67
CA TYR A 73 16.91 -1.87 11.96
C TYR A 73 18.37 -1.76 11.98
N LYS A 74 18.88 -1.03 12.84
CA LYS A 74 20.17 -0.89 12.86
C LYS A 74 20.65 -1.46 13.89
N PHE A 75 21.47 -1.66 13.97
CA PHE A 75 22.10 -2.29 14.96
C PHE A 75 23.26 -1.50 15.28
#